data_6e2323cfc22c395f11cca32820e16252
#
_entry.id   6e2323cfc22c395f11cca32820e16252
#
_cell.length_a   1.000
_cell.length_b   1.000
_cell.length_c   1.000
_cell.angle_alpha   90.00
_cell.angle_beta   90.00
_cell.angle_gamma   90.00
#
_symmetry.space_group_name_H-M   'P 1'
#
loop_
_entity.id
_entity.type
_entity.pdbx_description
1 polymer ?
#
loop_
_entity_poly.entity_id
_entity_poly.type
_entity_poly.pdbx_seq_one_letter_code
_entity_poly.pdbx_strand_id
1 'polypeptide(L)'
;MDRNSHQVLVIDDSPLDRLMLSSILQKDGYHTITASNGLEGIQQASDCQPDIILLDVLMPGENGFETCSKLKMNPNTSPIPVIFLSSQNDKNSRISGLTGGGVDYITKPFETEEVLARLRIHLRIRQAFNALIEQQKNQLSQLTNAQQAILVQPEEIPEAKFAVHYRPLHAAGGDFYDVLPLGDGIDGYFSADIGGHDLGAAFITSALKVLLNQNFNSLYAPLEIMVLLNSVLLPVLNEGVLISACCVRLNRRSNRLTVVDAGHPPLLHMDSKGTASFISAKGDLLGAFDTPYFESVEVNVAKGDRLFFFSDGLIENYHGRNISRKEGMRHLEEALVARHGLSLAAMVEETAQSICGSNENPGDDLLLLGVEV
;
A
#
# COMPACT_ATOMS: atom_id res chain seq x y z
N MET A 1 2.56 32.49 -12.34
CA MET A 1 2.21 31.29 -13.11
C MET A 1 3.01 31.34 -14.39
N ASP A 2 3.81 30.31 -14.59
CA ASP A 2 4.56 30.15 -15.83
C ASP A 2 3.58 29.64 -16.90
N ARG A 3 3.05 30.56 -17.74
CA ARG A 3 2.01 30.25 -18.74
C ARG A 3 2.56 29.37 -19.87
N ASN A 4 3.88 29.39 -20.07
CA ASN A 4 4.57 28.61 -21.09
C ASN A 4 4.61 27.10 -20.81
N SER A 5 4.10 26.64 -19.67
CA SER A 5 4.12 25.23 -19.29
C SER A 5 2.79 24.49 -19.53
N HIS A 6 1.70 25.21 -19.87
CA HIS A 6 0.38 24.57 -20.00
C HIS A 6 0.01 24.27 -21.44
N GLN A 7 -0.49 23.07 -21.66
CA GLN A 7 -0.93 22.56 -22.94
C GLN A 7 -2.46 22.46 -23.00
N VAL A 8 -3.03 23.08 -24.04
CA VAL A 8 -4.48 23.12 -24.28
C VAL A 8 -4.79 22.38 -25.58
N LEU A 9 -5.68 21.40 -25.51
CA LEU A 9 -6.19 20.68 -26.66
C LEU A 9 -7.51 21.35 -27.11
N VAL A 10 -7.59 21.78 -28.39
CA VAL A 10 -8.78 22.34 -29.00
C VAL A 10 -9.36 21.34 -30.00
N ILE A 11 -10.58 20.86 -29.73
CA ILE A 11 -11.30 19.91 -30.59
C ILE A 11 -12.52 20.61 -31.16
N ASP A 12 -12.51 20.88 -32.47
CA ASP A 12 -13.57 21.60 -33.18
C ASP A 12 -13.49 21.23 -34.67
N ASP A 13 -14.60 21.01 -35.36
CA ASP A 13 -14.59 20.67 -36.79
C ASP A 13 -14.32 21.88 -37.70
N SER A 14 -14.60 23.11 -37.22
CA SER A 14 -14.33 24.35 -37.92
C SER A 14 -12.83 24.72 -37.94
N PRO A 15 -12.15 24.74 -39.10
CA PRO A 15 -10.75 25.18 -39.16
C PRO A 15 -10.55 26.60 -38.67
N LEU A 16 -11.56 27.46 -38.89
CA LEU A 16 -11.51 28.88 -38.49
C LEU A 16 -11.54 29.01 -36.96
N ASP A 17 -12.42 28.28 -36.28
CA ASP A 17 -12.56 28.31 -34.84
C ASP A 17 -11.29 27.75 -34.14
N ARG A 18 -10.73 26.64 -34.68
CA ARG A 18 -9.44 26.10 -34.19
C ARG A 18 -8.31 27.12 -34.35
N LEU A 19 -8.21 27.81 -35.49
CA LEU A 19 -7.18 28.82 -35.74
C LEU A 19 -7.35 30.03 -34.80
N MET A 20 -8.58 30.50 -34.62
CA MET A 20 -8.91 31.63 -33.75
C MET A 20 -8.56 31.33 -32.30
N LEU A 21 -9.02 30.19 -31.76
CA LEU A 21 -8.71 29.75 -30.39
C LEU A 21 -7.21 29.55 -30.21
N SER A 22 -6.53 28.87 -31.14
CA SER A 22 -5.08 28.71 -31.09
C SER A 22 -4.34 30.06 -31.05
N SER A 23 -4.78 31.04 -31.83
CA SER A 23 -4.19 32.38 -31.83
C SER A 23 -4.40 33.11 -30.49
N ILE A 24 -5.60 33.01 -29.89
CA ILE A 24 -5.90 33.58 -28.56
C ILE A 24 -5.00 32.98 -27.51
N LEU A 25 -4.92 31.64 -27.46
CA LEU A 25 -4.18 30.91 -26.48
C LEU A 25 -2.66 31.09 -26.58
N GLN A 26 -2.12 31.04 -27.81
CA GLN A 26 -0.68 31.22 -28.03
C GLN A 26 -0.22 32.65 -27.71
N LYS A 27 -1.04 33.67 -27.97
CA LYS A 27 -0.74 35.03 -27.55
C LYS A 27 -0.65 35.22 -26.04
N ASP A 28 -1.41 34.45 -25.29
CA ASP A 28 -1.36 34.45 -23.80
C ASP A 28 -0.31 33.45 -23.24
N GLY A 29 0.46 32.76 -24.11
CA GLY A 29 1.60 31.89 -23.73
C GLY A 29 1.25 30.43 -23.49
N TYR A 30 0.10 29.93 -23.96
CA TYR A 30 -0.26 28.53 -23.88
C TYR A 30 0.24 27.72 -25.08
N HIS A 31 0.62 26.49 -24.88
CA HIS A 31 0.85 25.53 -25.96
C HIS A 31 -0.47 24.96 -26.44
N THR A 32 -0.72 24.95 -27.73
CA THR A 32 -1.99 24.46 -28.30
C THR A 32 -1.78 23.23 -29.17
N ILE A 33 -2.61 22.22 -28.95
CA ILE A 33 -2.81 21.09 -29.85
C ILE A 33 -4.21 21.21 -30.42
N THR A 34 -4.41 20.80 -31.67
CA THR A 34 -5.71 20.87 -32.32
C THR A 34 -6.13 19.53 -32.87
N ALA A 35 -7.42 19.22 -32.82
CA ALA A 35 -8.04 18.08 -33.46
C ALA A 35 -9.31 18.52 -34.22
N SER A 36 -9.58 17.87 -35.33
CA SER A 36 -10.68 18.23 -36.24
C SER A 36 -11.98 17.45 -35.96
N ASN A 37 -11.95 16.48 -35.08
CA ASN A 37 -13.09 15.62 -34.70
C ASN A 37 -12.84 14.94 -33.39
N GLY A 38 -13.89 14.30 -32.82
CA GLY A 38 -13.83 13.63 -31.51
C GLY A 38 -12.82 12.48 -31.44
N LEU A 39 -12.72 11.65 -32.48
CA LEU A 39 -11.80 10.50 -32.50
C LEU A 39 -10.34 10.96 -32.45
N GLU A 40 -9.96 11.95 -33.29
CA GLU A 40 -8.63 12.56 -33.27
C GLU A 40 -8.35 13.22 -31.91
N GLY A 41 -9.36 13.90 -31.35
CA GLY A 41 -9.27 14.54 -30.04
C GLY A 41 -9.00 13.55 -28.89
N ILE A 42 -9.68 12.42 -28.86
CA ILE A 42 -9.46 11.36 -27.87
C ILE A 42 -8.03 10.81 -28.00
N GLN A 43 -7.57 10.56 -29.22
CA GLN A 43 -6.21 10.07 -29.46
C GLN A 43 -5.15 11.09 -28.98
N GLN A 44 -5.31 12.35 -29.37
CA GLN A 44 -4.40 13.44 -28.94
C GLN A 44 -4.42 13.63 -27.40
N ALA A 45 -5.59 13.53 -26.79
CA ALA A 45 -5.70 13.62 -25.33
C ALA A 45 -4.95 12.49 -24.62
N SER A 46 -4.99 11.27 -25.19
CA SER A 46 -4.29 10.11 -24.64
C SER A 46 -2.77 10.22 -24.81
N ASP A 47 -2.31 10.67 -25.99
CA ASP A 47 -0.88 10.71 -26.33
C ASP A 47 -0.15 11.89 -25.67
N CYS A 48 -0.79 13.05 -25.63
CA CYS A 48 -0.16 14.30 -25.21
C CYS A 48 -0.52 14.74 -23.80
N GLN A 49 -1.55 14.14 -23.18
CA GLN A 49 -1.99 14.44 -21.80
C GLN A 49 -2.15 15.96 -21.53
N PRO A 50 -3.00 16.69 -22.28
CA PRO A 50 -3.13 18.13 -22.14
C PRO A 50 -3.67 18.52 -20.76
N ASP A 51 -3.38 19.75 -20.34
CA ASP A 51 -3.85 20.26 -19.06
C ASP A 51 -5.35 20.56 -19.06
N ILE A 52 -5.92 20.86 -20.22
CA ILE A 52 -7.34 21.16 -20.41
C ILE A 52 -7.75 20.95 -21.87
N ILE A 53 -9.01 20.58 -22.06
CA ILE A 53 -9.61 20.42 -23.41
C ILE A 53 -10.70 21.46 -23.61
N LEU A 54 -10.65 22.14 -24.76
CA LEU A 54 -11.76 22.92 -25.30
C LEU A 54 -12.43 22.06 -26.39
N LEU A 55 -13.70 21.74 -26.24
CA LEU A 55 -14.40 20.75 -27.06
C LEU A 55 -15.69 21.33 -27.64
N ASP A 56 -15.78 21.39 -28.97
CA ASP A 56 -17.02 21.78 -29.61
C ASP A 56 -18.13 20.74 -29.38
N VAL A 57 -19.32 21.25 -29.09
CA VAL A 57 -20.53 20.44 -28.89
C VAL A 57 -21.04 19.87 -30.21
N LEU A 58 -21.02 20.71 -31.28
CA LEU A 58 -21.64 20.39 -32.57
C LEU A 58 -20.57 20.00 -33.60
N MET A 59 -20.27 18.70 -33.68
CA MET A 59 -19.35 18.16 -34.67
C MET A 59 -20.06 17.11 -35.56
N PRO A 60 -19.70 16.97 -36.83
CA PRO A 60 -20.25 15.92 -37.69
C PRO A 60 -19.84 14.54 -37.24
N GLY A 61 -20.79 13.61 -37.24
CA GLY A 61 -20.60 12.21 -36.87
C GLY A 61 -20.74 11.99 -35.36
N GLU A 62 -19.70 12.22 -34.57
CA GLU A 62 -19.70 12.11 -33.12
C GLU A 62 -19.75 13.51 -32.49
N ASN A 63 -20.76 13.77 -31.67
CA ASN A 63 -20.91 15.07 -31.00
C ASN A 63 -19.96 15.24 -29.82
N GLY A 64 -19.78 16.49 -29.33
CA GLY A 64 -18.87 16.77 -28.21
C GLY A 64 -19.24 16.08 -26.91
N PHE A 65 -20.52 15.82 -26.65
CA PHE A 65 -20.93 15.11 -25.40
C PHE A 65 -20.54 13.64 -25.43
N GLU A 66 -20.68 12.99 -26.57
CA GLU A 66 -20.23 11.60 -26.77
C GLU A 66 -18.71 11.49 -26.65
N THR A 67 -17.99 12.42 -27.25
CA THR A 67 -16.53 12.54 -27.13
C THR A 67 -16.09 12.75 -25.67
N CYS A 68 -16.74 13.65 -24.94
CA CYS A 68 -16.48 13.88 -23.51
C CYS A 68 -16.73 12.63 -22.69
N SER A 69 -17.84 11.93 -22.92
CA SER A 69 -18.15 10.68 -22.20
C SER A 69 -17.05 9.64 -22.40
N LYS A 70 -16.54 9.46 -23.62
CA LYS A 70 -15.42 8.54 -23.89
C LYS A 70 -14.12 8.96 -23.21
N LEU A 71 -13.80 10.26 -23.19
CA LEU A 71 -12.66 10.81 -22.46
C LEU A 71 -12.77 10.51 -20.96
N LYS A 72 -13.98 10.64 -20.39
CA LYS A 72 -14.22 10.40 -18.96
C LYS A 72 -14.27 8.92 -18.57
N MET A 73 -14.53 8.02 -19.50
CA MET A 73 -14.48 6.57 -19.30
C MET A 73 -13.05 6.01 -19.28
N ASN A 74 -12.09 6.69 -19.88
CA ASN A 74 -10.70 6.25 -19.91
C ASN A 74 -9.93 6.81 -18.69
N PRO A 75 -9.37 5.97 -17.81
CA PRO A 75 -8.64 6.42 -16.61
C PRO A 75 -7.53 7.43 -16.89
N ASN A 76 -6.85 7.33 -18.03
CA ASN A 76 -5.76 8.22 -18.40
C ASN A 76 -6.23 9.62 -18.80
N THR A 77 -7.42 9.76 -19.38
CA THR A 77 -7.96 11.04 -19.84
C THR A 77 -9.07 11.61 -18.96
N SER A 78 -9.68 10.77 -18.10
CA SER A 78 -10.77 11.18 -17.22
C SER A 78 -10.43 12.37 -16.30
N PRO A 79 -9.19 12.54 -15.79
CA PRO A 79 -8.85 13.67 -14.93
C PRO A 79 -8.72 15.01 -15.70
N ILE A 80 -8.66 14.99 -17.04
CA ILE A 80 -8.47 16.20 -17.84
C ILE A 80 -9.78 16.99 -17.85
N PRO A 81 -9.80 18.27 -17.42
CA PRO A 81 -11.00 19.09 -17.48
C PRO A 81 -11.40 19.39 -18.93
N VAL A 82 -12.69 19.32 -19.21
CA VAL A 82 -13.27 19.60 -20.53
C VAL A 82 -14.19 20.78 -20.41
N ILE A 83 -13.90 21.84 -21.17
CA ILE A 83 -14.76 23.03 -21.36
C ILE A 83 -15.44 22.89 -22.71
N PHE A 84 -16.76 22.92 -22.74
CA PHE A 84 -17.51 22.85 -23.97
C PHE A 84 -17.55 24.21 -24.70
N LEU A 85 -17.48 24.16 -26.02
CA LEU A 85 -17.71 25.29 -26.92
C LEU A 85 -19.14 25.17 -27.51
N SER A 86 -20.03 26.11 -27.22
CA SER A 86 -21.44 25.99 -27.59
C SER A 86 -21.99 27.21 -28.31
N SER A 87 -22.98 27.03 -29.18
CA SER A 87 -23.73 28.17 -29.77
C SER A 87 -24.70 28.80 -28.77
N GLN A 88 -25.06 30.08 -28.98
CA GLN A 88 -25.91 30.86 -28.05
C GLN A 88 -27.30 30.28 -27.79
N ASN A 89 -27.84 29.44 -28.67
CA ASN A 89 -29.22 28.97 -28.63
C ASN A 89 -29.44 27.65 -27.87
N ASP A 90 -28.41 27.09 -27.25
CA ASP A 90 -28.45 25.70 -26.74
C ASP A 90 -28.53 25.60 -25.22
N LYS A 91 -29.57 26.25 -24.62
CA LYS A 91 -29.77 26.24 -23.16
C LYS A 91 -30.01 24.85 -22.57
N ASN A 92 -30.64 23.91 -23.30
CA ASN A 92 -30.94 22.58 -22.85
C ASN A 92 -29.71 21.67 -22.90
N SER A 93 -28.81 21.85 -23.83
CA SER A 93 -27.55 21.09 -23.94
C SER A 93 -26.53 21.45 -22.86
N ARG A 94 -26.65 22.62 -22.22
CA ARG A 94 -25.76 23.07 -21.16
C ARG A 94 -25.91 22.21 -19.88
N ILE A 95 -27.16 21.85 -19.54
CA ILE A 95 -27.43 20.98 -18.36
C ILE A 95 -26.94 19.56 -18.67
N SER A 96 -27.16 19.07 -19.88
CA SER A 96 -26.70 17.73 -20.31
C SER A 96 -25.17 17.62 -20.38
N GLY A 97 -24.46 18.70 -20.72
CA GLY A 97 -23.00 18.73 -20.79
C GLY A 97 -22.32 18.63 -19.42
N LEU A 98 -22.84 19.32 -18.42
CA LEU A 98 -22.34 19.27 -17.05
C LEU A 98 -22.59 17.89 -16.41
N THR A 99 -23.74 17.26 -16.71
CA THR A 99 -24.02 15.88 -16.28
C THR A 99 -23.16 14.84 -17.03
N GLY A 100 -22.68 15.17 -18.22
CA GLY A 100 -21.79 14.32 -19.04
C GLY A 100 -20.29 14.43 -18.71
N GLY A 101 -19.91 15.15 -17.63
CA GLY A 101 -18.53 15.24 -17.16
C GLY A 101 -17.74 16.46 -17.64
N GLY A 102 -18.35 17.41 -18.35
CA GLY A 102 -17.73 18.71 -18.61
C GLY A 102 -17.72 19.59 -17.37
N VAL A 103 -16.71 20.47 -17.27
CA VAL A 103 -16.53 21.36 -16.09
C VAL A 103 -17.07 22.75 -16.32
N ASP A 104 -17.21 23.21 -17.58
CA ASP A 104 -17.70 24.53 -17.94
C ASP A 104 -18.05 24.60 -19.45
N TYR A 105 -18.52 25.76 -19.91
CA TYR A 105 -18.75 26.03 -21.33
C TYR A 105 -18.43 27.49 -21.71
N ILE A 106 -18.07 27.68 -22.97
CA ILE A 106 -17.81 29.00 -23.61
C ILE A 106 -18.76 29.15 -24.79
N THR A 107 -19.36 30.33 -24.92
CA THR A 107 -20.34 30.58 -25.99
C THR A 107 -19.67 31.11 -27.22
N LYS A 108 -20.03 30.58 -28.38
CA LYS A 108 -19.65 31.18 -29.70
C LYS A 108 -20.58 32.36 -30.04
N PRO A 109 -20.09 33.50 -30.58
CA PRO A 109 -18.71 33.79 -30.95
C PRO A 109 -17.83 34.02 -29.70
N PHE A 110 -16.54 33.64 -29.81
CA PHE A 110 -15.62 33.67 -28.66
C PHE A 110 -15.18 35.10 -28.30
N GLU A 111 -15.35 35.46 -27.05
CA GLU A 111 -14.71 36.66 -26.49
C GLU A 111 -13.37 36.25 -25.84
N THR A 112 -12.28 36.91 -26.26
CA THR A 112 -10.91 36.56 -25.81
C THR A 112 -10.80 36.54 -24.28
N GLU A 113 -11.39 37.54 -23.62
CA GLU A 113 -11.34 37.66 -22.15
C GLU A 113 -12.10 36.52 -21.45
N GLU A 114 -13.26 36.08 -21.99
CA GLU A 114 -14.04 34.99 -21.48
C GLU A 114 -13.26 33.66 -21.59
N VAL A 115 -12.71 33.37 -22.79
CA VAL A 115 -11.90 32.14 -23.01
C VAL A 115 -10.77 32.06 -22.02
N LEU A 116 -9.98 33.11 -21.89
CA LEU A 116 -8.81 33.14 -21.00
C LEU A 116 -9.20 33.12 -19.53
N ALA A 117 -10.29 33.78 -19.14
CA ALA A 117 -10.74 33.78 -17.74
C ALA A 117 -11.17 32.37 -17.29
N ARG A 118 -12.01 31.68 -18.08
CA ARG A 118 -12.47 30.30 -17.73
C ARG A 118 -11.32 29.33 -17.78
N LEU A 119 -10.45 29.38 -18.76
CA LEU A 119 -9.27 28.55 -18.85
C LEU A 119 -8.40 28.66 -17.58
N ARG A 120 -8.10 29.90 -17.16
CA ARG A 120 -7.29 30.19 -15.98
C ARG A 120 -7.92 29.66 -14.70
N ILE A 121 -9.24 29.73 -14.56
CA ILE A 121 -9.96 29.18 -13.38
C ILE A 121 -9.76 27.66 -13.31
N HIS A 122 -10.04 26.94 -14.40
CA HIS A 122 -9.98 25.49 -14.39
C HIS A 122 -8.54 24.95 -14.31
N LEU A 123 -7.56 25.63 -14.91
CA LEU A 123 -6.15 25.29 -14.73
C LEU A 123 -5.68 25.49 -13.27
N ARG A 124 -6.14 26.56 -12.59
CA ARG A 124 -5.84 26.76 -11.16
C ARG A 124 -6.45 25.66 -10.28
N ILE A 125 -7.70 25.29 -10.55
CA ILE A 125 -8.37 24.20 -9.82
C ILE A 125 -7.60 22.90 -10.00
N ARG A 126 -7.22 22.55 -11.24
CA ARG A 126 -6.43 21.35 -11.52
C ARG A 126 -5.07 21.38 -10.82
N GLN A 127 -4.36 22.50 -10.85
CA GLN A 127 -3.07 22.64 -10.15
C GLN A 127 -3.21 22.48 -8.65
N ALA A 128 -4.23 23.11 -8.04
CA ALA A 128 -4.48 22.96 -6.60
C ALA A 128 -4.81 21.51 -6.22
N PHE A 129 -5.60 20.82 -7.05
CA PHE A 129 -5.93 19.42 -6.85
C PHE A 129 -4.71 18.50 -6.97
N ASN A 130 -3.88 18.71 -8.00
CA ASN A 130 -2.65 17.95 -8.19
C ASN A 130 -1.66 18.19 -7.03
N ALA A 131 -1.51 19.45 -6.58
CA ALA A 131 -0.66 19.78 -5.43
C ALA A 131 -1.14 19.11 -4.15
N LEU A 132 -2.46 19.00 -3.93
CA LEU A 132 -3.02 18.29 -2.79
C LEU A 132 -2.74 16.78 -2.85
N ILE A 133 -2.90 16.16 -4.02
CA ILE A 133 -2.58 14.74 -4.23
C ILE A 133 -1.10 14.48 -3.94
N GLU A 134 -0.20 15.31 -4.47
CA GLU A 134 1.24 15.16 -4.22
C GLU A 134 1.61 15.39 -2.75
N GLN A 135 0.96 16.32 -2.09
CA GLN A 135 1.14 16.51 -0.64
C GLN A 135 0.71 15.28 0.15
N GLN A 136 -0.45 14.69 -0.19
CA GLN A 136 -0.92 13.46 0.46
C GLN A 136 0.03 12.28 0.20
N LYS A 137 0.50 12.09 -1.05
CA LYS A 137 1.49 11.05 -1.37
C LYS A 137 2.78 11.22 -0.57
N ASN A 138 3.28 12.46 -0.44
CA ASN A 138 4.49 12.73 0.33
C ASN A 138 4.30 12.44 1.83
N GLN A 139 3.15 12.78 2.39
CA GLN A 139 2.83 12.44 3.79
C GLN A 139 2.76 10.93 4.01
N LEU A 140 2.10 10.19 3.12
CA LEU A 140 2.04 8.73 3.17
C LEU A 140 3.45 8.11 3.05
N SER A 141 4.27 8.61 2.13
CA SER A 141 5.66 8.14 1.95
C SER A 141 6.53 8.38 3.19
N GLN A 142 6.37 9.53 3.88
CA GLN A 142 7.07 9.80 5.13
C GLN A 142 6.67 8.83 6.25
N LEU A 143 5.39 8.46 6.34
CA LEU A 143 4.91 7.46 7.31
C LEU A 143 5.46 6.07 7.01
N THR A 144 5.45 5.65 5.75
CA THR A 144 6.06 4.38 5.30
C THR A 144 7.54 4.32 5.71
N ASN A 145 8.30 5.37 5.40
CA ASN A 145 9.72 5.42 5.73
C ASN A 145 9.95 5.40 7.25
N ALA A 146 9.12 6.10 8.03
CA ALA A 146 9.23 6.10 9.49
C ALA A 146 8.93 4.71 10.08
N GLN A 147 7.92 4.00 9.58
CA GLN A 147 7.60 2.64 10.03
C GLN A 147 8.70 1.65 9.63
N GLN A 148 9.21 1.72 8.39
CA GLN A 148 10.31 0.86 7.96
C GLN A 148 11.59 1.08 8.77
N ALA A 149 11.85 2.31 9.20
CA ALA A 149 13.03 2.65 9.99
C ALA A 149 13.03 2.06 11.41
N ILE A 150 11.90 1.58 11.93
CA ILE A 150 11.83 0.91 13.23
C ILE A 150 12.02 -0.61 13.13
N LEU A 151 11.89 -1.18 11.92
CA LEU A 151 12.07 -2.62 11.68
C LEU A 151 13.56 -2.93 11.53
N VAL A 152 14.00 -3.92 12.30
CA VAL A 152 15.40 -4.34 12.33
C VAL A 152 15.76 -5.10 11.05
N GLN A 153 16.90 -4.75 10.44
CA GLN A 153 17.40 -5.44 9.26
C GLN A 153 18.44 -6.51 9.62
N PRO A 154 18.54 -7.61 8.84
CA PRO A 154 19.51 -8.68 9.10
C PRO A 154 20.95 -8.20 9.22
N GLU A 155 21.33 -7.17 8.48
CA GLU A 155 22.66 -6.58 8.47
C GLU A 155 23.00 -5.84 9.76
N GLU A 156 22.00 -5.40 10.52
CA GLU A 156 22.18 -4.68 11.79
C GLU A 156 22.52 -5.63 12.95
N ILE A 157 22.05 -6.89 12.88
CA ILE A 157 22.23 -7.91 13.93
C ILE A 157 22.61 -9.26 13.30
N PRO A 158 23.79 -9.39 12.68
CA PRO A 158 24.19 -10.61 11.96
C PRO A 158 24.31 -11.85 12.87
N GLU A 159 24.57 -11.66 14.15
CA GLU A 159 24.66 -12.74 15.15
C GLU A 159 23.31 -13.43 15.42
N ALA A 160 22.19 -12.73 15.24
CA ALA A 160 20.85 -13.31 15.42
C ALA A 160 20.43 -14.24 14.28
N LYS A 161 21.18 -14.23 13.14
CA LYS A 161 21.01 -15.13 12.01
C LYS A 161 19.57 -15.23 11.53
N PHE A 162 19.00 -14.13 11.11
CA PHE A 162 17.65 -14.08 10.58
C PHE A 162 17.61 -13.55 9.16
N ALA A 163 16.52 -13.81 8.46
CA ALA A 163 16.18 -13.21 7.18
C ALA A 163 14.69 -12.87 7.18
N VAL A 164 14.30 -11.85 6.48
CA VAL A 164 12.91 -11.37 6.47
C VAL A 164 12.48 -10.95 5.09
N HIS A 165 11.26 -11.34 4.71
CA HIS A 165 10.49 -10.73 3.64
C HIS A 165 9.31 -10.01 4.26
N TYR A 166 9.27 -8.68 4.11
CA TYR A 166 8.19 -7.84 4.61
C TYR A 166 7.67 -6.92 3.52
N ARG A 167 6.39 -6.98 3.28
CA ARG A 167 5.71 -6.16 2.27
C ARG A 167 4.36 -5.69 2.82
N PRO A 168 4.26 -4.43 3.26
CA PRO A 168 3.00 -3.87 3.72
C PRO A 168 2.01 -3.68 2.56
N LEU A 169 0.73 -3.87 2.82
CA LEU A 169 -0.36 -3.63 1.87
C LEU A 169 -0.50 -2.15 1.55
N HIS A 170 -0.39 -1.31 2.56
CA HIS A 170 -0.53 0.15 2.47
C HIS A 170 0.76 0.88 2.85
N ALA A 171 0.69 2.20 2.90
CA ALA A 171 1.81 3.03 3.33
C ALA A 171 2.29 2.72 4.77
N ALA A 172 1.40 2.17 5.61
CA ALA A 172 1.71 1.65 6.93
C ALA A 172 1.01 0.29 7.08
N GLY A 173 1.77 -0.75 7.44
CA GLY A 173 1.24 -2.10 7.70
C GLY A 173 0.86 -2.31 9.15
N GLY A 174 -0.05 -3.27 9.41
CA GLY A 174 -0.35 -3.79 10.74
C GLY A 174 0.67 -4.81 11.21
N ASP A 175 1.32 -5.51 10.28
CA ASP A 175 2.36 -6.48 10.60
C ASP A 175 3.61 -5.80 11.19
N PHE A 176 4.13 -6.41 12.25
CA PHE A 176 5.34 -5.96 12.95
C PHE A 176 6.21 -7.15 13.34
N TYR A 177 7.52 -6.98 13.24
CA TYR A 177 8.49 -7.93 13.79
C TYR A 177 9.63 -7.20 14.48
N ASP A 178 10.27 -7.89 15.42
CA ASP A 178 11.49 -7.43 16.08
C ASP A 178 12.43 -8.58 16.41
N VAL A 179 13.72 -8.29 16.40
CA VAL A 179 14.80 -9.21 16.77
C VAL A 179 15.67 -8.52 17.79
N LEU A 180 15.80 -9.11 18.96
CA LEU A 180 16.45 -8.50 20.12
C LEU A 180 17.57 -9.42 20.64
N PRO A 181 18.85 -9.04 20.47
CA PRO A 181 19.95 -9.72 21.13
C PRO A 181 19.87 -9.47 22.64
N LEU A 182 19.67 -10.52 23.43
CA LEU A 182 19.54 -10.41 24.90
C LEU A 182 20.87 -10.69 25.64
N GLY A 183 21.93 -10.90 24.87
CA GLY A 183 23.25 -11.26 25.40
C GLY A 183 23.40 -12.75 25.71
N ASP A 184 24.62 -13.19 25.98
CA ASP A 184 24.94 -14.55 26.38
C ASP A 184 24.46 -15.69 25.44
N GLY A 185 24.28 -15.39 24.15
CA GLY A 185 23.75 -16.34 23.16
C GLY A 185 22.24 -16.59 23.31
N ILE A 186 21.55 -15.62 23.88
CA ILE A 186 20.08 -15.61 23.98
C ILE A 186 19.57 -14.52 23.05
N ASP A 187 18.63 -14.86 22.18
CA ASP A 187 17.96 -13.93 21.28
C ASP A 187 16.45 -13.97 21.53
N GLY A 188 15.82 -12.81 21.47
CA GLY A 188 14.38 -12.62 21.45
C GLY A 188 13.88 -12.36 20.04
N TYR A 189 12.78 -12.98 19.67
CA TYR A 189 12.08 -12.73 18.41
C TYR A 189 10.62 -12.44 18.73
N PHE A 190 10.09 -11.46 18.04
CA PHE A 190 8.71 -11.05 18.21
C PHE A 190 8.07 -10.82 16.83
N SER A 191 6.87 -11.33 16.64
CA SER A 191 6.03 -11.09 15.49
C SER A 191 4.64 -10.73 15.95
N ALA A 192 4.00 -9.75 15.35
CA ALA A 192 2.64 -9.35 15.68
C ALA A 192 1.92 -8.89 14.43
N ASP A 193 0.61 -9.07 14.45
CA ASP A 193 -0.32 -8.47 13.50
C ASP A 193 -1.34 -7.63 14.29
N ILE A 194 -1.42 -6.36 13.94
CA ILE A 194 -2.29 -5.37 14.55
C ILE A 194 -3.53 -5.22 13.71
N GLY A 195 -4.69 -5.56 14.27
CA GLY A 195 -5.96 -5.43 13.57
C GLY A 195 -6.20 -4.01 13.07
N GLY A 196 -6.28 -3.86 11.73
CA GLY A 196 -6.40 -2.59 11.01
C GLY A 196 -5.10 -2.19 10.30
N HIS A 197 -5.25 -1.48 9.20
CA HIS A 197 -4.15 -1.02 8.33
C HIS A 197 -4.20 0.48 8.15
N ASP A 198 -4.54 1.19 9.21
CA ASP A 198 -4.60 2.65 9.26
C ASP A 198 -3.38 3.25 10.00
N LEU A 199 -3.40 4.58 10.14
CA LEU A 199 -2.38 5.31 10.88
C LEU A 199 -2.28 4.87 12.36
N GLY A 200 -3.37 4.35 12.93
CA GLY A 200 -3.41 3.84 14.29
C GLY A 200 -2.48 2.63 14.48
N ALA A 201 -2.46 1.71 13.53
CA ALA A 201 -1.56 0.55 13.54
C ALA A 201 -0.08 0.98 13.56
N ALA A 202 0.32 1.99 12.78
CA ALA A 202 1.69 2.51 12.77
C ALA A 202 2.14 3.11 14.12
N PHE A 203 1.23 3.72 14.87
CA PHE A 203 1.55 4.18 16.23
C PHE A 203 1.74 3.04 17.19
N ILE A 204 0.92 2.00 17.09
CA ILE A 204 1.01 0.81 17.94
C ILE A 204 2.30 0.04 17.67
N THR A 205 2.73 -0.12 16.41
CA THR A 205 4.02 -0.74 16.05
C THR A 205 5.19 0.01 16.69
N SER A 206 5.16 1.34 16.68
CA SER A 206 6.18 2.17 17.33
C SER A 206 6.19 1.99 18.87
N ALA A 207 5.02 1.91 19.48
CA ALA A 207 4.89 1.65 20.91
C ALA A 207 5.41 0.25 21.28
N LEU A 208 5.05 -0.78 20.49
CA LEU A 208 5.58 -2.15 20.65
C LEU A 208 7.11 -2.18 20.60
N LYS A 209 7.71 -1.50 19.61
CA LYS A 209 9.18 -1.40 19.48
C LYS A 209 9.82 -0.85 20.75
N VAL A 210 9.30 0.24 21.29
CA VAL A 210 9.83 0.86 22.52
C VAL A 210 9.65 -0.07 23.71
N LEU A 211 8.46 -0.67 23.88
CA LEU A 211 8.17 -1.57 24.99
C LEU A 211 9.04 -2.83 24.96
N LEU A 212 9.25 -3.43 23.80
CA LEU A 212 10.14 -4.57 23.62
C LEU A 212 11.57 -4.22 23.95
N ASN A 213 12.12 -3.14 23.41
CA ASN A 213 13.48 -2.72 23.67
C ASN A 213 13.75 -2.42 25.17
N GLN A 214 12.75 -1.93 25.90
CA GLN A 214 12.89 -1.63 27.32
C GLN A 214 12.75 -2.85 28.21
N ASN A 215 11.90 -3.80 27.85
CA ASN A 215 11.43 -4.86 28.74
C ASN A 215 11.89 -6.26 28.32
N PHE A 216 12.12 -6.52 27.03
CA PHE A 216 12.55 -7.82 26.56
C PHE A 216 14.06 -7.96 26.79
N ASN A 217 14.43 -8.54 27.92
CA ASN A 217 15.81 -8.77 28.32
C ASN A 217 15.97 -10.21 28.86
N SER A 218 17.20 -10.61 29.21
CA SER A 218 17.50 -11.97 29.65
C SER A 218 16.87 -12.36 31.00
N LEU A 219 16.39 -11.39 31.80
CA LEU A 219 15.80 -11.62 33.12
C LEU A 219 14.34 -12.03 33.07
N TYR A 220 13.58 -11.52 32.07
CA TYR A 220 12.15 -11.80 31.95
C TYR A 220 11.89 -12.95 30.98
N ALA A 221 10.97 -13.83 31.36
CA ALA A 221 10.48 -14.88 30.47
C ALA A 221 9.54 -14.27 29.38
N PRO A 222 9.43 -14.89 28.19
CA PRO A 222 8.47 -14.44 27.17
C PRO A 222 7.04 -14.27 27.67
N LEU A 223 6.61 -15.13 28.61
CA LEU A 223 5.28 -15.02 29.26
C LEU A 223 5.12 -13.69 30.01
N GLU A 224 6.13 -13.30 30.79
CA GLU A 224 6.10 -12.05 31.57
C GLU A 224 6.07 -10.83 30.64
N ILE A 225 6.78 -10.90 29.50
CA ILE A 225 6.76 -9.87 28.47
C ILE A 225 5.35 -9.73 27.87
N MET A 226 4.69 -10.85 27.52
CA MET A 226 3.33 -10.81 26.95
C MET A 226 2.31 -10.22 27.93
N VAL A 227 2.39 -10.60 29.22
CA VAL A 227 1.53 -10.01 30.26
C VAL A 227 1.79 -8.51 30.43
N LEU A 228 3.05 -8.09 30.41
CA LEU A 228 3.42 -6.66 30.48
C LEU A 228 2.89 -5.90 29.27
N LEU A 229 3.12 -6.40 28.05
CA LEU A 229 2.62 -5.79 26.83
C LEU A 229 1.10 -5.62 26.88
N ASN A 230 0.37 -6.66 27.29
CA ASN A 230 -1.08 -6.57 27.44
C ASN A 230 -1.50 -5.47 28.42
N SER A 231 -0.84 -5.39 29.59
CA SER A 231 -1.20 -4.41 30.64
C SER A 231 -0.99 -2.96 30.20
N VAL A 232 0.01 -2.71 29.34
CA VAL A 232 0.31 -1.36 28.82
C VAL A 232 -0.55 -1.03 27.59
N LEU A 233 -0.81 -2.02 26.74
CA LEU A 233 -1.56 -1.80 25.49
C LEU A 233 -3.07 -1.70 25.72
N LEU A 234 -3.64 -2.52 26.59
CA LEU A 234 -5.08 -2.56 26.83
C LEU A 234 -5.74 -1.17 27.08
N PRO A 235 -5.20 -0.30 27.95
CA PRO A 235 -5.81 1.02 28.16
C PRO A 235 -5.58 2.03 27.02
N VAL A 236 -4.69 1.71 26.07
CA VAL A 236 -4.31 2.62 24.97
C VAL A 236 -4.98 2.22 23.66
N LEU A 237 -5.33 0.94 23.50
CA LEU A 237 -6.00 0.46 22.29
C LEU A 237 -7.41 1.01 22.21
N ASN A 238 -7.79 1.47 21.02
CA ASN A 238 -9.17 1.85 20.72
C ASN A 238 -10.09 0.63 20.79
N GLU A 239 -11.39 0.84 21.07
CA GLU A 239 -12.37 -0.25 21.03
C GLU A 239 -12.34 -1.00 19.70
N GLY A 240 -12.14 -2.32 19.79
CA GLY A 240 -12.12 -3.22 18.63
C GLY A 240 -10.75 -3.45 17.99
N VAL A 241 -9.69 -2.77 18.42
CA VAL A 241 -8.32 -3.09 17.96
C VAL A 241 -7.75 -4.20 18.84
N LEU A 242 -7.43 -5.32 18.22
CA LEU A 242 -6.82 -6.48 18.85
C LEU A 242 -5.49 -6.78 18.16
N ILE A 243 -4.56 -7.36 18.91
CA ILE A 243 -3.23 -7.68 18.39
C ILE A 243 -2.99 -9.17 18.56
N SER A 244 -2.73 -9.87 17.46
CA SER A 244 -2.15 -11.20 17.52
C SER A 244 -0.63 -11.10 17.62
N ALA A 245 0.02 -11.92 18.44
CA ALA A 245 1.47 -11.86 18.63
C ALA A 245 2.09 -13.21 18.98
N CYS A 246 3.33 -13.42 18.52
CA CYS A 246 4.17 -14.55 18.90
C CYS A 246 5.49 -14.03 19.48
N CYS A 247 5.77 -14.37 20.74
CA CYS A 247 6.99 -13.98 21.47
C CYS A 247 7.85 -15.21 21.71
N VAL A 248 9.09 -15.16 21.23
CA VAL A 248 10.00 -16.31 21.27
C VAL A 248 11.34 -15.93 21.89
N ARG A 249 11.86 -16.78 22.74
CA ARG A 249 13.23 -16.69 23.26
C ARG A 249 14.02 -17.94 22.85
N LEU A 250 15.08 -17.75 22.13
CA LEU A 250 16.03 -18.79 21.72
C LEU A 250 17.29 -18.68 22.57
N ASN A 251 17.60 -19.73 23.33
CA ASN A 251 18.87 -19.87 24.01
C ASN A 251 19.75 -20.83 23.21
N ARG A 252 20.71 -20.30 22.47
CA ARG A 252 21.62 -21.05 21.59
C ARG A 252 22.62 -21.92 22.36
N ARG A 253 22.93 -21.57 23.67
CA ARG A 253 23.84 -22.35 24.50
C ARG A 253 23.19 -23.62 25.00
N SER A 254 21.93 -23.51 25.41
CA SER A 254 21.17 -24.68 25.94
C SER A 254 20.32 -25.39 24.89
N ASN A 255 20.31 -24.86 23.65
CA ASN A 255 19.48 -25.34 22.55
C ASN A 255 17.98 -25.39 22.91
N ARG A 256 17.51 -24.37 23.65
CA ARG A 256 16.15 -24.31 24.15
C ARG A 256 15.40 -23.12 23.53
N LEU A 257 14.24 -23.42 23.03
CA LEU A 257 13.30 -22.45 22.49
C LEU A 257 12.11 -22.33 23.44
N THR A 258 11.74 -21.10 23.83
CA THR A 258 10.52 -20.82 24.60
C THR A 258 9.59 -20.00 23.73
N VAL A 259 8.37 -20.46 23.53
CA VAL A 259 7.35 -19.84 22.66
C VAL A 259 6.14 -19.48 23.51
N VAL A 260 5.66 -18.24 23.34
CA VAL A 260 4.38 -17.76 23.86
C VAL A 260 3.61 -17.12 22.73
N ASP A 261 2.36 -17.50 22.57
CA ASP A 261 1.49 -17.09 21.49
C ASP A 261 0.25 -16.36 22.01
N ALA A 262 -0.18 -15.34 21.31
CA ALA A 262 -1.39 -14.56 21.55
C ALA A 262 -2.30 -14.57 20.31
N GLY A 263 -2.70 -15.76 19.86
CA GLY A 263 -3.60 -15.92 18.70
C GLY A 263 -2.95 -15.71 17.34
N HIS A 264 -1.62 -15.61 17.27
CA HIS A 264 -0.85 -15.49 16.04
C HIS A 264 -0.79 -16.83 15.27
N PRO A 265 -0.47 -16.84 13.95
CA PRO A 265 -0.13 -18.09 13.26
C PRO A 265 0.97 -18.86 13.99
N PRO A 266 0.86 -20.20 14.10
CA PRO A 266 1.81 -21.00 14.87
C PRO A 266 3.21 -20.94 14.26
N LEU A 267 4.24 -20.94 15.11
CA LEU A 267 5.63 -20.95 14.66
C LEU A 267 5.94 -22.24 13.90
N LEU A 268 6.48 -22.16 12.70
CA LEU A 268 6.94 -23.33 11.96
C LEU A 268 8.39 -23.61 12.33
N HIS A 269 8.67 -24.82 12.83
CA HIS A 269 10.00 -25.35 13.08
C HIS A 269 10.37 -26.36 12.00
N MET A 270 11.55 -26.19 11.41
CA MET A 270 12.13 -27.11 10.44
C MET A 270 13.47 -27.62 10.98
N ASP A 271 13.61 -28.92 11.10
CA ASP A 271 14.89 -29.53 11.49
C ASP A 271 15.94 -29.40 10.36
N SER A 272 17.19 -29.68 10.70
CA SER A 272 18.32 -29.63 9.74
C SER A 272 18.21 -30.63 8.59
N LYS A 273 17.25 -31.56 8.62
CA LYS A 273 16.98 -32.55 7.56
C LYS A 273 15.82 -32.12 6.66
N GLY A 274 15.18 -30.97 6.96
CA GLY A 274 14.05 -30.45 6.21
C GLY A 274 12.70 -30.98 6.65
N THR A 275 12.60 -31.65 7.84
CA THR A 275 11.31 -32.04 8.40
C THR A 275 10.69 -30.85 9.12
N ALA A 276 9.48 -30.48 8.70
CA ALA A 276 8.77 -29.35 9.28
C ALA A 276 7.66 -29.77 10.25
N SER A 277 7.40 -28.94 11.25
CA SER A 277 6.30 -29.10 12.20
C SER A 277 5.90 -27.76 12.78
N PHE A 278 4.62 -27.61 13.16
CA PHE A 278 4.13 -26.39 13.80
C PHE A 278 4.22 -26.49 15.32
N ILE A 279 4.78 -25.46 15.95
CA ILE A 279 4.77 -25.25 17.39
C ILE A 279 3.62 -24.32 17.71
N SER A 280 2.60 -24.82 18.43
CA SER A 280 1.44 -24.04 18.83
C SER A 280 1.43 -23.88 20.35
N ALA A 281 1.22 -22.66 20.81
CA ALA A 281 0.86 -22.33 22.18
C ALA A 281 -0.54 -21.70 22.18
N LYS A 282 -1.26 -21.77 23.29
CA LYS A 282 -2.58 -21.15 23.42
C LYS A 282 -2.44 -19.81 24.13
N GLY A 283 -3.16 -18.81 23.65
CA GLY A 283 -3.18 -17.51 24.29
C GLY A 283 -4.30 -16.62 23.78
N ASP A 284 -4.73 -15.70 24.64
CA ASP A 284 -5.67 -14.65 24.29
C ASP A 284 -4.97 -13.57 23.47
N LEU A 285 -5.70 -12.87 22.61
CA LEU A 285 -5.18 -11.71 21.86
C LEU A 285 -4.78 -10.61 22.85
N LEU A 286 -3.70 -9.89 22.55
CA LEU A 286 -3.30 -8.72 23.31
C LEU A 286 -4.34 -7.62 23.18
N GLY A 287 -4.68 -6.98 24.29
CA GLY A 287 -5.70 -5.96 24.37
C GLY A 287 -7.14 -6.48 24.47
N ALA A 288 -7.36 -7.80 24.54
CA ALA A 288 -8.70 -8.37 24.65
C ALA A 288 -9.24 -8.43 26.07
N PHE A 289 -8.38 -8.72 27.07
CA PHE A 289 -8.79 -8.99 28.46
C PHE A 289 -7.87 -8.34 29.48
N ASP A 290 -8.41 -7.92 30.62
CA ASP A 290 -7.62 -7.40 31.75
C ASP A 290 -6.67 -8.46 32.35
N THR A 291 -7.10 -9.71 32.36
CA THR A 291 -6.32 -10.85 32.83
C THR A 291 -6.23 -11.90 31.73
N PRO A 292 -5.29 -11.71 30.76
CA PRO A 292 -5.16 -12.62 29.64
C PRO A 292 -4.54 -13.94 30.07
N TYR A 293 -4.93 -15.00 29.40
CA TYR A 293 -4.27 -16.31 29.52
C TYR A 293 -3.24 -16.48 28.41
N PHE A 294 -2.03 -16.86 28.76
CA PHE A 294 -0.99 -17.27 27.82
C PHE A 294 -0.33 -18.57 28.26
N GLU A 295 -0.17 -19.50 27.33
CA GLU A 295 0.60 -20.73 27.53
C GLU A 295 2.05 -20.49 27.11
N SER A 296 3.01 -21.03 27.89
CA SER A 296 4.42 -21.05 27.52
C SER A 296 4.83 -22.46 27.14
N VAL A 297 5.31 -22.64 25.91
CA VAL A 297 5.76 -23.95 25.40
C VAL A 297 7.28 -23.92 25.23
N GLU A 298 7.94 -24.94 25.78
CA GLU A 298 9.38 -25.13 25.62
C GLU A 298 9.68 -26.32 24.70
N VAL A 299 10.57 -26.05 23.71
CA VAL A 299 11.00 -27.03 22.71
C VAL A 299 12.52 -27.09 22.66
N ASN A 300 13.07 -28.28 22.52
CA ASN A 300 14.49 -28.45 22.23
C ASN A 300 14.71 -28.30 20.73
N VAL A 301 15.69 -27.50 20.37
CA VAL A 301 16.11 -27.25 18.99
C VAL A 301 17.57 -27.65 18.81
N ALA A 302 18.01 -27.80 17.59
CA ALA A 302 19.39 -28.16 17.29
C ALA A 302 20.03 -27.11 16.37
N LYS A 303 21.35 -27.04 16.39
CA LYS A 303 22.11 -26.20 15.47
C LYS A 303 21.80 -26.57 14.02
N GLY A 304 21.41 -25.57 13.22
CA GLY A 304 21.00 -25.74 11.83
C GLY A 304 19.50 -25.95 11.65
N ASP A 305 18.73 -26.05 12.72
CA ASP A 305 17.28 -25.95 12.65
C ASP A 305 16.86 -24.54 12.23
N ARG A 306 15.69 -24.41 11.65
CA ARG A 306 15.13 -23.13 11.19
C ARG A 306 13.73 -22.92 11.77
N LEU A 307 13.44 -21.65 12.11
CA LEU A 307 12.16 -21.23 12.65
C LEU A 307 11.57 -20.21 11.72
N PHE A 308 10.26 -20.25 11.46
CA PHE A 308 9.59 -19.29 10.58
C PHE A 308 8.35 -18.74 11.26
N PHE A 309 8.31 -17.41 11.37
CA PHE A 309 7.15 -16.62 11.72
C PHE A 309 6.52 -16.08 10.44
N PHE A 310 5.23 -15.98 10.39
CA PHE A 310 4.51 -15.51 9.21
C PHE A 310 3.18 -14.90 9.59
N SER A 311 2.73 -13.90 8.82
CA SER A 311 1.40 -13.30 8.98
C SER A 311 0.33 -14.08 8.22
N ASP A 312 -0.91 -13.78 8.53
CA ASP A 312 -2.08 -14.40 7.90
C ASP A 312 -2.21 -14.01 6.42
N GLY A 313 -1.79 -12.80 6.03
CA GLY A 313 -1.74 -12.38 4.63
C GLY A 313 -0.93 -13.33 3.74
N LEU A 314 0.10 -13.99 4.28
CA LEU A 314 0.90 -14.97 3.54
C LEU A 314 0.17 -16.31 3.36
N ILE A 315 -0.74 -16.68 4.28
CA ILE A 315 -1.41 -17.99 4.27
C ILE A 315 -2.87 -17.94 3.83
N GLU A 316 -3.54 -16.79 3.88
CA GLU A 316 -4.94 -16.65 3.50
C GLU A 316 -5.13 -16.14 2.05
N ASN A 317 -4.08 -15.56 1.45
CA ASN A 317 -4.11 -14.91 0.13
C ASN A 317 -3.20 -15.60 -0.90
N TYR A 318 -3.41 -16.88 -1.13
CA TYR A 318 -2.58 -17.65 -2.08
C TYR A 318 -2.86 -17.27 -3.53
N HIS A 319 -1.88 -16.67 -4.23
CA HIS A 319 -2.01 -16.20 -5.61
C HIS A 319 -3.24 -15.31 -5.86
N GLY A 320 -3.62 -14.48 -4.88
CA GLY A 320 -4.80 -13.62 -4.97
C GLY A 320 -6.13 -14.36 -4.81
N ARG A 321 -6.10 -15.61 -4.35
CA ARG A 321 -7.29 -16.41 -4.02
C ARG A 321 -7.40 -16.55 -2.52
N ASN A 322 -8.55 -16.21 -1.98
CA ASN A 322 -8.86 -16.45 -0.58
C ASN A 322 -8.98 -17.97 -0.36
N ILE A 323 -8.09 -18.53 0.47
CA ILE A 323 -8.04 -19.95 0.81
C ILE A 323 -8.20 -20.12 2.34
N SER A 324 -8.50 -21.33 2.79
CA SER A 324 -8.57 -21.59 4.22
C SER A 324 -7.18 -21.49 4.87
N ARG A 325 -7.10 -20.93 6.08
CA ARG A 325 -5.87 -20.84 6.89
C ARG A 325 -5.11 -22.18 6.95
N LYS A 326 -5.82 -23.29 7.11
CA LYS A 326 -5.23 -24.64 7.14
C LYS A 326 -4.56 -25.02 5.81
N GLU A 327 -5.18 -24.68 4.71
CA GLU A 327 -4.65 -24.94 3.36
C GLU A 327 -3.44 -24.06 3.08
N GLY A 328 -3.50 -22.78 3.43
CA GLY A 328 -2.38 -21.86 3.30
C GLY A 328 -1.16 -22.26 4.11
N MET A 329 -1.36 -22.69 5.37
CA MET A 329 -0.28 -23.22 6.20
C MET A 329 0.38 -24.46 5.57
N ARG A 330 -0.39 -25.37 4.98
CA ARG A 330 0.16 -26.52 4.26
C ARG A 330 0.97 -26.09 3.03
N HIS A 331 0.49 -25.13 2.26
CA HIS A 331 1.23 -24.60 1.09
C HIS A 331 2.54 -23.92 1.52
N LEU A 332 2.52 -23.15 2.61
CA LEU A 332 3.73 -22.52 3.15
C LEU A 332 4.75 -23.58 3.61
N GLU A 333 4.31 -24.60 4.34
CA GLU A 333 5.14 -25.71 4.79
C GLU A 333 5.78 -26.43 3.59
N GLU A 334 4.99 -26.82 2.59
CA GLU A 334 5.46 -27.48 1.37
C GLU A 334 6.48 -26.60 0.60
N ALA A 335 6.21 -25.29 0.49
CA ALA A 335 7.09 -24.35 -0.19
C ALA A 335 8.43 -24.17 0.51
N LEU A 336 8.44 -24.13 1.86
CA LEU A 336 9.64 -24.06 2.67
C LEU A 336 10.43 -25.36 2.60
N VAL A 337 9.77 -26.52 2.76
CA VAL A 337 10.42 -27.84 2.68
C VAL A 337 11.09 -28.05 1.31
N ALA A 338 10.45 -27.66 0.23
CA ALA A 338 11.02 -27.75 -1.12
C ALA A 338 12.32 -26.94 -1.29
N ARG A 339 12.55 -25.94 -0.43
CA ARG A 339 13.70 -25.02 -0.48
C ARG A 339 14.69 -25.20 0.68
N HIS A 340 14.58 -26.28 1.47
CA HIS A 340 15.40 -26.46 2.67
C HIS A 340 16.92 -26.41 2.41
N GLY A 341 17.36 -26.77 1.19
CA GLY A 341 18.78 -26.74 0.79
C GLY A 341 19.33 -25.34 0.46
N LEU A 342 18.49 -24.32 0.40
CA LEU A 342 18.93 -22.95 0.12
C LEU A 342 19.46 -22.26 1.38
N SER A 343 20.18 -21.14 1.21
CA SER A 343 20.50 -20.23 2.31
C SER A 343 19.20 -19.68 2.92
N LEU A 344 19.23 -19.27 4.19
CA LEU A 344 18.05 -18.76 4.87
C LEU A 344 17.41 -17.57 4.12
N ALA A 345 18.23 -16.63 3.66
CA ALA A 345 17.76 -15.45 2.91
C ALA A 345 17.08 -15.84 1.58
N ALA A 346 17.71 -16.73 0.80
CA ALA A 346 17.11 -17.20 -0.46
C ALA A 346 15.82 -17.99 -0.22
N MET A 347 15.79 -18.80 0.84
CA MET A 347 14.62 -19.59 1.21
C MET A 347 13.42 -18.70 1.57
N VAL A 348 13.63 -17.67 2.38
CA VAL A 348 12.60 -16.70 2.77
C VAL A 348 12.07 -15.94 1.54
N GLU A 349 12.98 -15.38 0.74
CA GLU A 349 12.61 -14.57 -0.42
C GLU A 349 11.89 -15.38 -1.50
N GLU A 350 12.45 -16.54 -1.91
CA GLU A 350 11.85 -17.37 -2.95
C GLU A 350 10.53 -18.02 -2.50
N THR A 351 10.38 -18.30 -1.19
CA THR A 351 9.12 -18.82 -0.65
C THR A 351 8.03 -17.76 -0.71
N ALA A 352 8.30 -16.55 -0.22
CA ALA A 352 7.35 -15.45 -0.27
C ALA A 352 6.93 -15.14 -1.72
N GLN A 353 7.88 -15.04 -2.64
CA GLN A 353 7.61 -14.84 -4.06
C GLN A 353 6.77 -15.96 -4.68
N SER A 354 7.01 -17.22 -4.31
CA SER A 354 6.26 -18.37 -4.85
C SER A 354 4.82 -18.41 -4.37
N ILE A 355 4.52 -17.89 -3.17
CA ILE A 355 3.17 -17.85 -2.60
C ILE A 355 2.38 -16.65 -3.13
N CYS A 356 3.00 -15.48 -3.17
CA CYS A 356 2.34 -14.24 -3.60
C CYS A 356 2.15 -14.18 -5.11
N GLY A 357 2.97 -14.88 -5.90
CA GLY A 357 2.96 -14.78 -7.37
C GLY A 357 3.39 -13.40 -7.84
N SER A 358 3.05 -13.07 -9.09
CA SER A 358 3.31 -11.75 -9.71
C SER A 358 2.28 -10.68 -9.34
N ASN A 359 1.45 -10.89 -8.32
CA ASN A 359 0.43 -9.93 -7.92
C ASN A 359 1.07 -8.69 -7.31
N GLU A 360 0.90 -7.54 -7.97
CA GLU A 360 1.40 -6.24 -7.50
C GLU A 360 0.66 -5.72 -6.26
N ASN A 361 -0.56 -6.21 -5.97
CA ASN A 361 -1.36 -5.85 -4.81
C ASN A 361 -1.68 -7.10 -3.96
N PRO A 362 -0.97 -7.34 -2.86
CA PRO A 362 -1.36 -8.32 -1.87
C PRO A 362 -2.73 -7.92 -1.27
N GLY A 363 -3.52 -8.89 -0.83
CA GLY A 363 -4.80 -8.63 -0.17
C GLY A 363 -4.64 -8.20 1.29
N ASP A 364 -3.43 -8.37 1.86
CA ASP A 364 -3.06 -8.05 3.23
C ASP A 364 -1.56 -7.82 3.33
N ASP A 365 -1.06 -7.41 4.51
CA ASP A 365 0.36 -7.31 4.81
C ASP A 365 1.03 -8.70 4.70
N LEU A 366 2.27 -8.74 4.25
CA LEU A 366 3.01 -9.98 4.06
C LEU A 366 4.27 -9.96 4.92
N LEU A 367 4.36 -10.88 5.85
CA LEU A 367 5.54 -11.10 6.69
C LEU A 367 5.97 -12.57 6.65
N LEU A 368 7.23 -12.81 6.34
CA LEU A 368 7.91 -14.09 6.54
C LEU A 368 9.27 -13.82 7.17
N LEU A 369 9.42 -14.12 8.45
CA LEU A 369 10.66 -14.01 9.20
C LEU A 369 11.24 -15.40 9.43
N GLY A 370 12.40 -15.67 8.87
CA GLY A 370 13.17 -16.91 9.08
C GLY A 370 14.32 -16.69 10.07
N VAL A 371 14.56 -17.66 10.93
CA VAL A 371 15.66 -17.65 11.92
C VAL A 371 16.42 -18.97 11.83
N GLU A 372 17.76 -18.95 11.83
CA GLU A 372 18.61 -20.13 11.94
C GLU A 372 19.15 -20.28 13.36
N VAL A 373 18.98 -21.47 13.94
CA VAL A 373 19.45 -21.82 15.29
C VAL A 373 20.98 -22.01 15.37
#